data_1fd677e96b0002e0f6e8dbc3ba104c81
#
_entry.id   1fd677e96b0002e0f6e8dbc3ba104c81
#
_cell.length_a   1.000
_cell.length_b   1.000
_cell.length_c   1.000
_cell.angle_alpha   90.00
_cell.angle_beta   90.00
_cell.angle_gamma   90.00
#
_symmetry.space_group_name_H-M   'P 1'
#
loop_
_entity.id
_entity.type
_entity.pdbx_description
1 polymer ?
#
loop_
_entity_poly.entity_id
_entity_poly.type
_entity_poly.pdbx_seq_one_letter_code
_entity_poly.pdbx_strand_id
1 'polypeptide(L)'
;MKKFWLAIFIGMVLMAAPVMATAASLTGSIQGLACVTQGKICPIGMEDPVIAAENVFVLLVDASKGEYYYVPNVDRGIMARHINEQVKIDGTINAKTKAIKASDLYTMDAKNQWKKVWSVNMQDDIYKDIYGSTVFGN
;
A
#
# COMPACT_ATOMS: atom_id res chain seq x y z
N MET A 1 -39.14 -57.67 3.66
CA MET A 1 -38.39 -56.90 2.66
C MET A 1 -38.03 -55.56 3.28
N LYS A 2 -36.82 -55.42 3.76
CA LYS A 2 -36.36 -54.24 4.48
C LYS A 2 -35.69 -53.33 3.47
N LYS A 3 -36.27 -52.14 3.22
CA LYS A 3 -35.71 -51.12 2.36
C LYS A 3 -34.65 -50.36 3.17
N PHE A 4 -33.37 -50.56 2.81
CA PHE A 4 -32.25 -49.75 3.29
C PHE A 4 -32.31 -48.38 2.64
N TRP A 5 -32.57 -47.37 3.41
CA TRP A 5 -32.35 -45.97 3.04
C TRP A 5 -30.94 -45.58 3.43
N LEU A 6 -30.07 -45.53 2.45
CA LEU A 6 -28.70 -45.05 2.60
C LEU A 6 -28.76 -43.53 2.41
N ALA A 7 -28.79 -42.78 3.49
CA ALA A 7 -28.67 -41.32 3.45
C ALA A 7 -27.19 -40.97 3.20
N ILE A 8 -26.89 -40.57 1.99
CA ILE A 8 -25.57 -40.04 1.63
C ILE A 8 -25.55 -38.58 2.10
N PHE A 9 -24.95 -38.33 3.26
CA PHE A 9 -24.54 -37.00 3.68
C PHE A 9 -23.29 -36.61 2.86
N ILE A 10 -23.50 -35.89 1.77
CA ILE A 10 -22.42 -35.16 1.06
C ILE A 10 -22.08 -33.97 1.91
N GLY A 11 -21.05 -34.13 2.75
CA GLY A 11 -20.44 -33.03 3.47
C GLY A 11 -19.77 -32.08 2.49
N MET A 12 -20.42 -30.97 2.20
CA MET A 12 -19.85 -29.86 1.42
C MET A 12 -18.80 -29.17 2.29
N VAL A 13 -17.57 -29.67 2.23
CA VAL A 13 -16.41 -28.99 2.82
C VAL A 13 -16.16 -27.74 2.00
N LEU A 14 -16.64 -26.58 2.49
CA LEU A 14 -16.24 -25.27 1.99
C LEU A 14 -14.72 -25.14 2.27
N MET A 15 -13.89 -25.45 1.28
CA MET A 15 -12.48 -25.09 1.31
C MET A 15 -12.38 -23.55 1.17
N ALA A 16 -12.34 -22.86 2.32
CA ALA A 16 -11.89 -21.50 2.36
C ALA A 16 -10.41 -21.49 1.93
N ALA A 17 -10.16 -21.18 0.67
CA ALA A 17 -8.79 -21.02 0.19
C ALA A 17 -8.15 -19.87 0.99
N PRO A 18 -7.00 -20.07 1.65
CA PRO A 18 -6.32 -19.01 2.34
C PRO A 18 -5.94 -17.95 1.32
N VAL A 19 -6.33 -16.70 1.59
CA VAL A 19 -5.85 -15.55 0.80
C VAL A 19 -4.36 -15.43 1.07
N MET A 20 -3.56 -15.96 0.17
CA MET A 20 -2.10 -15.90 0.29
C MET A 20 -1.65 -14.45 0.09
N ALA A 21 -1.24 -13.83 1.19
CA ALA A 21 -0.51 -12.58 1.16
C ALA A 21 0.87 -12.85 0.56
N THR A 22 1.15 -12.31 -0.63
CA THR A 22 2.39 -12.57 -1.36
C THR A 22 3.37 -11.43 -1.12
N ALA A 23 4.60 -11.77 -0.71
CA ALA A 23 5.70 -10.82 -0.67
C ALA A 23 6.00 -10.32 -2.09
N ALA A 24 6.08 -9.01 -2.28
CA ALA A 24 6.27 -8.40 -3.57
C ALA A 24 7.03 -7.07 -3.48
N SER A 25 7.58 -6.67 -4.61
CA SER A 25 8.16 -5.36 -4.83
C SER A 25 7.43 -4.71 -6.00
N LEU A 26 6.80 -3.57 -5.76
CA LEU A 26 6.11 -2.79 -6.78
C LEU A 26 6.84 -1.49 -7.04
N THR A 27 6.96 -1.13 -8.32
CA THR A 27 7.51 0.15 -8.76
C THR A 27 6.42 0.94 -9.47
N GLY A 28 6.35 2.23 -9.18
CA GLY A 28 5.36 3.11 -9.78
C GLY A 28 5.58 4.55 -9.35
N SER A 29 4.59 5.40 -9.52
CA SER A 29 4.61 6.78 -9.03
C SER A 29 3.55 7.00 -7.97
N ILE A 30 3.85 7.87 -6.99
CA ILE A 30 2.85 8.28 -6.01
C ILE A 30 1.92 9.29 -6.67
N GLN A 31 0.62 9.03 -6.59
CA GLN A 31 -0.42 9.85 -7.19
C GLN A 31 -1.58 10.06 -6.22
N GLY A 32 -2.29 11.16 -6.36
CA GLY A 32 -3.57 11.36 -5.68
C GLY A 32 -4.64 10.41 -6.21
N LEU A 33 -5.44 9.85 -5.32
CA LEU A 33 -6.49 8.90 -5.70
C LEU A 33 -7.50 9.52 -6.66
N ALA A 34 -7.88 10.79 -6.46
CA ALA A 34 -8.82 11.46 -7.35
C ALA A 34 -8.25 11.65 -8.77
N CYS A 35 -6.95 11.91 -8.92
CA CYS A 35 -6.30 11.96 -10.23
C CYS A 35 -6.40 10.60 -10.93
N VAL A 36 -5.99 9.53 -10.25
CA VAL A 36 -5.93 8.18 -10.82
C VAL A 36 -7.31 7.64 -11.20
N THR A 37 -8.32 7.86 -10.37
CA THR A 37 -9.70 7.43 -10.66
C THR A 37 -10.34 8.17 -11.83
N GLN A 38 -9.80 9.34 -12.19
CA GLN A 38 -10.19 10.07 -13.40
C GLN A 38 -9.32 9.72 -14.64
N GLY A 39 -8.43 8.73 -14.52
CA GLY A 39 -7.53 8.32 -15.58
C GLY A 39 -6.42 9.33 -15.88
N LYS A 40 -6.00 10.11 -14.87
CA LYS A 40 -4.99 11.16 -15.00
C LYS A 40 -3.86 10.94 -14.01
N ILE A 41 -2.69 11.47 -14.32
CA ILE A 41 -1.62 11.70 -13.35
C ILE A 41 -1.81 13.08 -12.70
N CYS A 42 -1.30 13.28 -11.50
CA CYS A 42 -1.33 14.58 -10.85
C CYS A 42 -0.50 15.59 -11.64
N PRO A 43 -0.98 16.85 -11.79
CA PRO A 43 -0.27 17.87 -12.56
C PRO A 43 1.12 18.14 -11.97
N ILE A 44 2.14 18.08 -12.82
CA ILE A 44 3.51 18.44 -12.44
C ILE A 44 3.61 19.95 -12.25
N GLY A 45 4.29 20.38 -11.18
CA GLY A 45 4.40 21.79 -10.82
C GLY A 45 3.19 22.35 -10.06
N MET A 46 2.23 21.48 -9.73
CA MET A 46 1.06 21.80 -8.88
C MET A 46 0.96 20.86 -7.69
N GLU A 47 2.09 20.36 -7.21
CA GLU A 47 2.15 19.38 -6.13
C GLU A 47 1.49 19.90 -4.85
N ASP A 48 1.78 21.14 -4.42
CA ASP A 48 1.21 21.72 -3.20
C ASP A 48 -0.32 21.82 -3.24
N PRO A 49 -0.96 22.37 -4.30
CA PRO A 49 -2.42 22.33 -4.43
C PRO A 49 -3.01 20.91 -4.42
N VAL A 50 -2.36 19.96 -5.07
CA VAL A 50 -2.80 18.57 -5.08
C VAL A 50 -2.67 17.95 -3.68
N ILE A 51 -1.57 18.18 -2.98
CA ILE A 51 -1.37 17.71 -1.60
C ILE A 51 -2.43 18.30 -0.67
N ALA A 52 -2.80 19.55 -0.86
CA ALA A 52 -3.85 20.19 -0.07
C ALA A 52 -5.24 19.58 -0.33
N ALA A 53 -5.53 19.23 -1.58
CA ALA A 53 -6.84 18.73 -2.02
C ALA A 53 -7.04 17.21 -1.82
N GLU A 54 -5.97 16.41 -1.95
CA GLU A 54 -6.06 14.96 -1.92
C GLU A 54 -5.97 14.42 -0.49
N ASN A 55 -6.91 13.55 -0.14
CA ASN A 55 -6.90 12.87 1.15
C ASN A 55 -6.17 11.53 1.13
N VAL A 56 -6.09 10.89 -0.04
CA VAL A 56 -5.52 9.55 -0.21
C VAL A 56 -4.53 9.56 -1.35
N PHE A 57 -3.33 9.05 -1.08
CA PHE A 57 -2.33 8.79 -2.10
C PHE A 57 -2.22 7.30 -2.36
N VAL A 58 -1.92 6.94 -3.59
CA VAL A 58 -1.80 5.56 -4.08
C VAL A 58 -0.51 5.38 -4.87
N LEU A 59 -0.06 4.14 -5.00
CA LEU A 59 1.02 3.77 -5.91
C LEU A 59 0.40 3.43 -7.27
N LEU A 60 0.61 4.28 -8.28
CA LEU A 60 0.22 4.03 -9.66
C LEU A 60 1.32 3.23 -10.36
N VAL A 61 1.03 1.96 -10.65
CA VAL A 61 2.00 1.01 -11.24
C VAL A 61 1.96 1.05 -12.76
N ASP A 62 0.76 1.11 -13.35
CA ASP A 62 0.58 1.19 -14.80
C ASP A 62 -0.47 2.24 -15.14
N ALA A 63 -0.01 3.40 -15.61
CA ALA A 63 -0.89 4.50 -15.98
C ALA A 63 -1.77 4.17 -17.19
N SER A 64 -1.29 3.32 -18.12
CA SER A 64 -2.04 2.95 -19.33
C SER A 64 -3.25 2.06 -19.03
N LYS A 65 -3.15 1.29 -17.96
CA LYS A 65 -4.22 0.39 -17.49
C LYS A 65 -4.99 0.97 -16.31
N GLY A 66 -4.53 2.09 -15.74
CA GLY A 66 -5.07 2.62 -14.49
C GLY A 66 -4.85 1.67 -13.31
N GLU A 67 -3.75 0.91 -13.33
CA GLU A 67 -3.44 -0.06 -12.28
C GLU A 67 -2.73 0.63 -11.13
N TYR A 68 -3.37 0.63 -9.96
CA TYR A 68 -2.83 1.22 -8.76
C TYR A 68 -3.08 0.37 -7.51
N TYR A 69 -2.30 0.62 -6.48
CA TYR A 69 -2.41 -0.04 -5.17
C TYR A 69 -2.51 0.98 -4.05
N TYR A 70 -3.37 0.70 -3.09
CA TYR A 70 -3.38 1.41 -1.81
C TYR A 70 -2.16 1.02 -0.97
N VAL A 71 -1.66 1.99 -0.17
CA VAL A 71 -0.53 1.77 0.76
C VAL A 71 -0.99 2.16 2.18
N PRO A 72 -1.78 1.32 2.84
CA PRO A 72 -2.56 1.71 4.02
C PRO A 72 -1.75 1.96 5.28
N ASN A 73 -0.52 1.49 5.35
CA ASN A 73 0.33 1.58 6.53
C ASN A 73 1.46 2.61 6.43
N VAL A 74 1.52 3.36 5.33
CA VAL A 74 2.42 4.50 5.19
C VAL A 74 1.62 5.78 5.41
N ASP A 75 2.12 6.65 6.27
CA ASP A 75 1.47 7.92 6.59
C ASP A 75 1.26 8.78 5.33
N ARG A 76 0.11 9.47 5.28
CA ARG A 76 -0.23 10.37 4.17
C ARG A 76 0.86 11.41 3.91
N GLY A 77 1.44 11.97 4.97
CA GLY A 77 2.50 12.97 4.85
C GLY A 77 3.78 12.42 4.24
N ILE A 78 4.09 11.13 4.45
CA ILE A 78 5.21 10.46 3.78
C ILE A 78 4.90 10.31 2.30
N MET A 79 3.72 9.79 1.96
CA MET A 79 3.31 9.62 0.56
C MET A 79 3.28 10.96 -0.20
N ALA A 80 2.74 12.00 0.43
CA ALA A 80 2.61 13.34 -0.15
C ALA A 80 3.96 13.98 -0.54
N ARG A 81 5.02 13.71 0.23
CA ARG A 81 6.37 14.23 -0.07
C ARG A 81 6.97 13.67 -1.36
N HIS A 82 6.44 12.54 -1.82
CA HIS A 82 6.96 11.82 -2.99
C HIS A 82 5.95 11.79 -4.14
N ILE A 83 5.00 12.74 -4.14
CA ILE A 83 4.04 12.87 -5.23
C ILE A 83 4.76 13.10 -6.56
N ASN A 84 4.30 12.44 -7.63
CA ASN A 84 4.91 12.43 -8.96
C ASN A 84 6.31 11.79 -9.03
N GLU A 85 6.92 11.41 -7.89
CA GLU A 85 8.19 10.71 -7.91
C GLU A 85 8.01 9.22 -8.24
N GLN A 86 9.02 8.66 -8.91
CA GLN A 86 9.13 7.21 -9.07
C GLN A 86 9.60 6.58 -7.77
N VAL A 87 8.81 5.65 -7.26
CA VAL A 87 9.08 4.95 -6.01
C VAL A 87 9.05 3.44 -6.20
N LYS A 88 9.73 2.75 -5.33
CA LYS A 88 9.66 1.30 -5.17
C LYS A 88 9.16 1.00 -3.76
N ILE A 89 8.16 0.15 -3.65
CA ILE A 89 7.61 -0.31 -2.37
C ILE A 89 7.78 -1.82 -2.26
N ASP A 90 8.53 -2.24 -1.25
CA ASP A 90 8.61 -3.64 -0.85
C ASP A 90 7.57 -3.91 0.24
N GLY A 91 6.88 -5.04 0.16
CA GLY A 91 5.84 -5.35 1.12
C GLY A 91 5.03 -6.59 0.76
N THR A 92 3.82 -6.65 1.30
CA THR A 92 2.91 -7.77 1.10
C THR A 92 1.65 -7.30 0.37
N ILE A 93 1.35 -7.89 -0.78
CA ILE A 93 0.17 -7.56 -1.58
C ILE A 93 -1.03 -8.36 -1.10
N ASN A 94 -2.16 -7.66 -0.96
CA ASN A 94 -3.48 -8.24 -0.90
C ASN A 94 -4.23 -7.92 -2.21
N ALA A 95 -4.31 -8.90 -3.08
CA ALA A 95 -4.96 -8.74 -4.39
C ALA A 95 -6.46 -8.40 -4.29
N LYS A 96 -7.14 -8.89 -3.26
CA LYS A 96 -8.58 -8.67 -3.06
C LYS A 96 -8.90 -7.19 -2.77
N THR A 97 -8.03 -6.52 -2.02
CA THR A 97 -8.21 -5.11 -1.64
C THR A 97 -7.40 -4.15 -2.50
N LYS A 98 -6.62 -4.65 -3.46
CA LYS A 98 -5.66 -3.87 -4.23
C LYS A 98 -4.76 -3.00 -3.33
N ALA A 99 -4.23 -3.60 -2.28
CA ALA A 99 -3.39 -2.91 -1.31
C ALA A 99 -2.04 -3.61 -1.15
N ILE A 100 -0.98 -2.83 -0.95
CA ILE A 100 0.33 -3.31 -0.52
C ILE A 100 0.60 -2.80 0.90
N LYS A 101 0.77 -3.73 1.84
CA LYS A 101 1.27 -3.39 3.17
C LYS A 101 2.78 -3.25 3.07
N ALA A 102 3.26 -2.02 3.04
CA ALA A 102 4.66 -1.71 2.85
C ALA A 102 5.51 -2.15 4.06
N SER A 103 6.68 -2.71 3.79
CA SER A 103 7.78 -2.86 4.75
C SER A 103 8.80 -1.74 4.58
N ASP A 104 9.08 -1.38 3.33
CA ASP A 104 10.06 -0.37 2.95
C ASP A 104 9.57 0.43 1.74
N LEU A 105 9.96 1.72 1.70
CA LEU A 105 9.73 2.62 0.59
C LEU A 105 11.06 3.25 0.15
N TYR A 106 11.27 3.27 -1.15
CA TYR A 106 12.47 3.81 -1.78
C TYR A 106 12.09 4.82 -2.85
N THR A 107 12.89 5.87 -2.98
CA THR A 107 12.84 6.82 -4.10
C THR A 107 14.09 6.69 -4.96
N MET A 108 14.02 7.19 -6.18
CA MET A 108 15.16 7.26 -7.09
C MET A 108 15.97 8.51 -6.74
N ASP A 109 17.26 8.36 -6.50
CA ASP A 109 18.14 9.50 -6.31
C ASP A 109 18.64 10.08 -7.66
N ALA A 110 19.39 11.19 -7.61
CA ALA A 110 19.96 11.84 -8.79
C ALA A 110 20.96 10.96 -9.57
N LYS A 111 21.43 9.86 -8.98
CA LYS A 111 22.33 8.87 -9.61
C LYS A 111 21.57 7.65 -10.13
N ASN A 112 20.24 7.70 -10.21
CA ASN A 112 19.36 6.58 -10.57
C ASN A 112 19.56 5.35 -9.66
N GLN A 113 19.80 5.58 -8.36
CA GLN A 113 19.90 4.54 -7.36
C GLN A 113 18.69 4.60 -6.40
N TRP A 114 18.20 3.45 -5.98
CA TRP A 114 17.13 3.36 -5.01
C TRP A 114 17.64 3.73 -3.62
N LYS A 115 17.10 4.79 -3.06
CA LYS A 115 17.39 5.25 -1.70
C LYS A 115 16.18 4.96 -0.82
N LYS A 116 16.38 4.23 0.28
CA LYS A 116 15.34 4.01 1.29
C LYS A 116 15.00 5.32 1.98
N VAL A 117 13.73 5.70 1.97
CA VAL A 117 13.22 6.94 2.58
C VAL A 117 12.25 6.67 3.73
N TRP A 118 11.73 5.44 3.81
CA TRP A 118 10.86 5.02 4.90
C TRP A 118 10.92 3.50 5.09
N SER A 119 10.74 3.05 6.32
CA SER A 119 10.47 1.65 6.67
C SER A 119 9.62 1.59 7.95
N VAL A 120 8.98 0.44 8.17
CA VAL A 120 8.22 0.20 9.42
C VAL A 120 9.10 0.38 10.64
N ASN A 121 10.32 -0.17 10.63
CA ASN A 121 11.25 -0.05 11.76
C ASN A 121 11.68 1.40 12.02
N MET A 122 11.97 2.16 10.94
CA MET A 122 12.32 3.59 11.06
C MET A 122 11.16 4.40 11.67
N GLN A 123 9.94 4.10 11.29
CA GLN A 123 8.76 4.73 11.85
C GLN A 123 8.62 4.41 13.36
N ASP A 124 8.76 3.15 13.73
CA ASP A 124 8.68 2.70 15.11
C ASP A 124 9.76 3.35 15.98
N ASP A 125 10.99 3.51 15.48
CA ASP A 125 12.08 4.17 16.19
C ASP A 125 11.78 5.67 16.37
N ILE A 126 11.29 6.37 15.34
CA ILE A 126 10.87 7.77 15.43
C ILE A 126 9.73 7.93 16.47
N TYR A 127 8.74 7.05 16.46
CA TYR A 127 7.65 7.09 17.44
C TYR A 127 8.15 6.88 18.87
N LYS A 128 9.10 5.98 19.08
CA LYS A 128 9.73 5.79 20.39
C LYS A 128 10.50 7.02 20.84
N ASP A 129 11.26 7.64 19.93
CA ASP A 129 12.06 8.84 20.24
C ASP A 129 11.18 10.05 20.56
N ILE A 130 10.06 10.21 19.83
CA ILE A 130 9.17 11.38 20.02
C ILE A 130 8.21 11.17 21.20
N TYR A 131 7.63 9.98 21.34
CA TYR A 131 6.54 9.72 22.28
C TYR A 131 6.92 8.75 23.40
N GLY A 132 8.03 8.01 23.28
CA GLY A 132 8.48 7.04 24.28
C GLY A 132 9.23 7.66 25.45
N SER A 133 9.76 8.88 25.31
CA SER A 133 10.23 9.68 26.44
C SER A 133 9.03 10.42 27.00
N THR A 134 8.54 10.01 28.18
CA THR A 134 7.47 10.67 28.88
C THR A 134 7.87 12.13 29.20
N VAL A 135 7.34 13.07 28.41
CA VAL A 135 7.42 14.51 28.69
C VAL A 135 6.66 14.83 30.01
N PHE A 136 5.80 13.92 30.42
CA PHE A 136 5.10 13.93 31.69
C PHE A 136 5.72 12.82 32.54
N GLY A 137 6.87 13.14 33.17
CA GLY A 137 7.56 12.20 34.04
C GLY A 137 6.64 11.67 35.16
N ASN A 138 6.68 10.36 35.32
CA ASN A 138 6.35 9.73 36.59
C ASN A 138 7.53 9.89 37.55
#